data_acfc66e8458614c0d6a999d44e010127
#
_entry.id   acfc66e8458614c0d6a999d44e010127
#
_cell.length_a   1.000
_cell.length_b   1.000
_cell.length_c   1.000
_cell.angle_alpha   90.00
_cell.angle_beta   90.00
_cell.angle_gamma   90.00
#
_symmetry.space_group_name_H-M   'P 1'
#
loop_
_entity.id
_entity.type
_entity.pdbx_description
1 polymer ?
#
loop_
_entity_poly.entity_id
_entity_poly.type
_entity_poly.pdbx_seq_one_letter_code
_entity_poly.pdbx_strand_id
1 'polypeptide(L)' 'MIARELLEKLQILVDAGHGDETVYLDTNPHDLFIAGDVDLDGDEVGIIIWKE' A
#
# COMPACT_ATOMS: atom_id res chain seq x y z
N MET A 1 2.73 -10.76 -3.12
CA MET A 1 3.85 -9.94 -2.58
C MET A 1 4.32 -10.56 -1.27
N ILE A 2 5.62 -10.71 -1.09
CA ILE A 2 6.18 -11.15 0.19
C ILE A 2 6.47 -9.94 1.08
N ALA A 3 6.67 -10.18 2.37
CA ALA A 3 6.84 -9.10 3.36
C ALA A 3 8.01 -8.16 3.03
N ARG A 4 9.11 -8.70 2.53
CA ARG A 4 10.28 -7.91 2.16
C ARG A 4 9.97 -6.92 1.03
N GLU A 5 9.21 -7.37 0.05
CA GLU A 5 8.77 -6.50 -1.05
C GLU A 5 7.88 -5.37 -0.56
N LEU A 6 6.95 -5.69 0.35
CA LEU A 6 6.08 -4.69 0.96
C LEU A 6 6.90 -3.65 1.72
N LEU A 7 7.87 -4.09 2.51
CA LEU A 7 8.75 -3.19 3.26
C LEU A 7 9.51 -2.26 2.33
N GLU A 8 10.08 -2.78 1.25
CA GLU A 8 10.84 -1.99 0.29
C GLU A 8 9.96 -0.94 -0.40
N LYS A 9 8.77 -1.33 -0.82
CA LYS A 9 7.83 -0.42 -1.48
C LYS A 9 7.36 0.69 -0.53
N LEU A 10 7.03 0.34 0.70
CA LEU A 10 6.64 1.33 1.71
C LEU A 10 7.80 2.26 2.05
N GLN A 11 9.01 1.74 2.14
CA GLN A 11 10.18 2.57 2.44
C GLN A 11 10.40 3.64 1.37
N ILE A 12 10.23 3.30 0.11
CA ILE A 12 10.33 4.27 -1.00
C ILE A 12 9.32 5.40 -0.80
N LEU A 13 8.08 5.07 -0.45
CA LEU A 13 7.03 6.05 -0.24
C LEU A 13 7.29 6.91 1.00
N VAL A 14 7.75 6.32 2.08
CA VAL A 14 8.12 7.05 3.30
C VAL A 14 9.26 8.03 3.01
N ASP A 15 10.28 7.58 2.29
CA ASP A 15 11.43 8.42 1.93
C ASP A 15 11.03 9.55 0.99
N ALA A 16 9.96 9.37 0.22
CA ALA A 16 9.41 10.41 -0.66
C ALA A 16 8.50 11.41 0.06
N GLY A 17 8.31 11.26 1.37
CA GLY A 17 7.51 12.19 2.18
C GLY A 17 6.09 11.73 2.48
N HIS A 18 5.76 10.47 2.20
CA HIS A 18 4.41 9.93 2.38
C HIS A 18 4.25 9.08 3.66
N GLY A 19 5.19 9.20 4.61
CA GLY A 19 5.21 8.34 5.79
C GLY A 19 4.03 8.51 6.76
N ASP A 20 3.38 9.67 6.73
CA ASP A 20 2.24 9.95 7.62
C ASP A 20 0.89 9.80 6.94
N GLU A 21 0.86 9.31 5.72
CA GLU A 21 -0.39 9.15 4.98
C GLU A 21 -1.11 7.86 5.37
N THR A 22 -2.44 7.90 5.27
CA THR A 22 -3.30 6.75 5.57
C THR A 22 -3.09 5.64 4.54
N VAL A 23 -3.08 4.41 5.00
CA VAL A 23 -3.01 3.23 4.13
C VAL A 23 -4.40 2.66 3.92
N TYR A 24 -4.78 2.46 2.67
CA TYR A 24 -6.05 1.88 2.26
C TYR A 24 -5.85 0.50 1.65
N LEU A 25 -6.87 -0.34 1.75
CA LEU A 25 -6.89 -1.67 1.14
C LEU A 25 -7.85 -1.69 -0.04
N ASP A 26 -7.44 -2.33 -1.14
CA ASP A 26 -8.27 -2.51 -2.33
C ASP A 26 -9.17 -3.75 -2.21
N THR A 27 -9.79 -3.97 -1.06
CA THR A 27 -10.66 -5.12 -0.84
C THR A 27 -11.50 -4.93 0.40
N ASN A 28 -12.46 -5.84 0.59
CA ASN A 28 -13.28 -5.90 1.80
C ASN A 28 -12.38 -6.30 2.98
N PRO A 29 -12.41 -5.54 4.09
CA PRO A 29 -11.56 -5.82 5.26
C PRO A 29 -11.83 -7.17 5.93
N HIS A 30 -12.92 -7.83 5.60
CA HIS A 30 -13.24 -9.16 6.12
C HIS A 30 -12.66 -10.30 5.30
N ASP A 31 -12.10 -10.01 4.13
CA ASP A 31 -11.54 -11.01 3.23
C ASP A 31 -10.02 -11.05 3.35
N LEU A 32 -9.48 -12.24 3.26
CA LEU A 32 -8.04 -12.42 3.06
C LEU A 32 -7.72 -12.26 1.59
N PHE A 33 -6.62 -11.60 1.29
CA PHE A 33 -6.16 -11.44 -0.08
C PHE A 33 -4.65 -11.45 -0.14
N ILE A 34 -4.13 -11.71 -1.33
CA ILE A 34 -2.69 -11.60 -1.58
C ILE A 34 -2.44 -10.20 -2.10
N ALA A 35 -1.59 -9.45 -1.42
CA ALA A 35 -1.21 -8.12 -1.87
C ALA A 35 -0.36 -8.22 -3.14
N GLY A 36 -0.76 -7.48 -4.17
CA GLY A 36 -0.07 -7.47 -5.46
C GLY A 36 0.86 -6.28 -5.63
N ASP A 37 0.44 -5.11 -5.17
CA ASP A 37 1.24 -3.90 -5.30
C ASP A 37 0.88 -2.88 -4.22
N VAL A 38 1.74 -1.87 -4.07
CA VAL A 38 1.53 -0.75 -3.17
C VAL A 38 1.89 0.51 -3.94
N ASP A 39 1.02 1.51 -3.92
CA ASP A 39 1.26 2.75 -4.64
C ASP A 39 0.48 3.90 -4.00
N LEU A 40 0.70 5.12 -4.50
CA LEU A 40 -0.10 6.27 -4.12
C LEU A 40 -1.45 6.21 -4.82
N ASP A 41 -2.50 6.55 -4.07
CA ASP A 41 -3.84 6.68 -4.66
C ASP A 41 -3.91 8.01 -5.40
N GLY A 42 -4.25 7.98 -6.69
CA GLY A 42 -4.32 9.17 -7.52
C GLY A 42 -5.47 10.11 -7.20
N ASP A 43 -6.55 9.60 -6.59
CA ASP A 43 -7.76 10.38 -6.31
C ASP A 43 -7.85 10.81 -4.86
N GLU A 44 -7.19 10.10 -3.96
CA GLU A 44 -7.21 10.36 -2.53
C GLU A 44 -5.80 10.61 -2.00
N VAL A 45 -5.72 11.22 -0.85
CA VAL A 45 -4.45 11.41 -0.17
C VAL A 45 -4.16 10.17 0.66
N GLY A 46 -3.30 9.30 0.13
CA GLY A 46 -2.96 8.08 0.85
C GLY A 46 -2.20 7.08 0.03
N ILE A 47 -1.91 5.96 0.66
CA ILE A 47 -1.23 4.81 0.06
C ILE A 47 -2.26 3.71 -0.09
N ILE A 48 -2.30 3.06 -1.23
CA ILE A 48 -3.24 1.96 -1.46
C ILE A 48 -2.47 0.65 -1.67
N ILE A 49 -2.97 -0.42 -1.03
CA ILE A 49 -2.49 -1.78 -1.24
C ILE A 49 -3.47 -2.48 -2.17
N TRP A 50 -2.99 -2.82 -3.35
CA TRP A 50 -3.79 -3.46 -4.38
C TRP A 50 -3.80 -4.97 -4.24
N LYS A 51 -4.95 -5.56 -4.49
CA LYS A 51 -5.11 -6.99 -4.57
C LYS A 51 -4.39 -7.53 -5.82
N GLU A 52 -3.75 -8.68 -5.67
CA GLU A 52 -3.10 -9.37 -6.78
C GLU A 52 -4.09 -9.83 -7.85
#